data_862ec9057c1aaa0c869c709ff58e7630
#
_entry.id   862ec9057c1aaa0c869c709ff58e7630
#
_cell.length_a   1.000
_cell.length_b   1.000
_cell.length_c   1.000
_cell.angle_alpha   90.00
_cell.angle_beta   90.00
_cell.angle_gamma   90.00
#
_symmetry.space_group_name_H-M   'P 1'
#
loop_
_entity.id
_entity.type
_entity.pdbx_description
1 polymer ?
#
loop_
_entity_poly.entity_id
_entity_poly.type
_entity_poly.pdbx_seq_one_letter_code
_entity_poly.pdbx_strand_id
1 'polypeptide(L)'
;MKKTLLLLLALSLLLTACAKKPDDARADGSCSDAYKDGTYHGESQADEWGGKVTTDITIKDGKIVEANLKNLLADGSEKDENYGKAKEGATNQGLYKIAQEAVKNSKEYPKLLIEKGKIEDVEAISGATVTFKSFTEAVNDALKDAK
;
A
#
# COMPACT_ATOMS: atom_id res chain seq x y z
N MET A 1 -2.68 -4.30 78.92
CA MET A 1 -2.63 -5.66 78.34
C MET A 1 -3.15 -5.64 76.94
N LYS A 2 -2.32 -6.00 75.98
CA LYS A 2 -2.61 -6.75 74.74
C LYS A 2 -3.47 -5.99 73.70
N LYS A 3 -3.18 -5.97 72.46
CA LYS A 3 -2.14 -6.52 71.53
C LYS A 3 -2.26 -5.74 70.23
N THR A 4 -1.14 -5.33 69.78
CA THR A 4 -0.90 -4.83 68.40
C THR A 4 -1.40 -5.81 67.37
N LEU A 5 -2.08 -5.32 66.33
CA LEU A 5 -2.20 -6.03 65.07
C LEU A 5 -1.89 -5.07 63.92
N LEU A 6 -0.65 -5.19 63.45
CA LEU A 6 -0.19 -4.58 62.23
C LEU A 6 -0.90 -5.22 61.03
N LEU A 7 -1.64 -4.44 60.26
CA LEU A 7 -2.12 -4.85 58.95
C LEU A 7 -1.22 -4.23 57.90
N LEU A 8 -0.26 -5.01 57.42
CA LEU A 8 0.57 -4.68 56.26
C LEU A 8 -0.27 -4.88 54.99
N LEU A 9 -0.65 -3.76 54.42
CA LEU A 9 -1.27 -3.77 53.06
C LEU A 9 -0.14 -3.83 52.02
N ALA A 10 0.11 -5.04 51.54
CA ALA A 10 1.05 -5.26 50.44
C ALA A 10 0.41 -4.79 49.13
N LEU A 11 0.88 -3.65 48.63
CA LEU A 11 0.60 -3.10 47.33
C LEU A 11 1.36 -3.92 46.28
N SER A 12 0.73 -4.93 45.73
CA SER A 12 1.29 -5.72 44.63
C SER A 12 1.27 -4.93 43.32
N LEU A 13 2.39 -4.34 42.95
CA LEU A 13 2.65 -3.88 41.60
C LEU A 13 2.68 -5.08 40.66
N LEU A 14 1.66 -5.22 39.83
CA LEU A 14 1.67 -6.10 38.67
C LEU A 14 2.56 -5.48 37.58
N LEU A 15 3.85 -5.79 37.63
CA LEU A 15 4.75 -5.64 36.49
C LEU A 15 4.39 -6.73 35.48
N THR A 16 3.64 -6.36 34.46
CA THR A 16 3.46 -7.21 33.28
C THR A 16 4.78 -7.25 32.52
N ALA A 17 5.65 -8.20 32.90
CA ALA A 17 6.84 -8.50 32.15
C ALA A 17 6.42 -9.23 30.87
N CYS A 18 6.59 -8.58 29.71
CA CYS A 18 6.63 -9.27 28.42
C CYS A 18 7.74 -10.31 28.48
N ALA A 19 7.37 -11.57 28.63
CA ALA A 19 8.30 -12.68 28.53
C ALA A 19 8.80 -12.79 27.09
N LYS A 20 10.01 -12.34 26.86
CA LYS A 20 10.79 -12.55 25.65
C LYS A 20 11.18 -14.02 25.58
N LYS A 21 10.67 -14.75 24.58
CA LYS A 21 11.24 -16.04 24.20
C LYS A 21 12.64 -15.83 23.63
N PRO A 22 13.65 -16.56 24.08
CA PRO A 22 14.95 -16.54 23.42
C PRO A 22 14.90 -17.50 22.21
N ASP A 23 15.13 -16.99 21.06
CA ASP A 23 15.66 -17.58 19.83
C ASP A 23 14.96 -16.96 18.61
N ASP A 24 15.40 -15.78 18.24
CA ASP A 24 15.80 -15.44 16.88
C ASP A 24 16.54 -14.10 16.89
N ALA A 25 17.86 -14.19 16.81
CA ALA A 25 18.72 -13.04 16.72
C ALA A 25 18.69 -12.47 15.31
N ARG A 26 17.87 -11.44 15.14
CA ARG A 26 18.14 -10.32 14.23
C ARG A 26 17.42 -9.08 14.76
N ALA A 27 18.13 -8.39 15.63
CA ALA A 27 17.78 -7.04 16.00
C ALA A 27 18.13 -6.14 14.80
N ASP A 28 17.18 -5.93 13.92
CA ASP A 28 17.14 -4.72 13.15
C ASP A 28 16.21 -3.75 13.91
N GLY A 29 16.83 -2.72 14.47
CA GLY A 29 16.16 -1.68 15.22
C GLY A 29 15.42 -0.72 14.28
N SER A 30 14.46 -1.23 13.52
CA SER A 30 13.45 -0.42 12.87
C SER A 30 12.23 -0.38 13.78
N CYS A 31 11.99 0.75 14.43
CA CYS A 31 10.64 1.13 14.80
C CYS A 31 9.89 1.24 13.47
N SER A 32 9.40 0.14 12.94
CA SER A 32 8.47 0.16 11.84
C SER A 32 7.21 0.81 12.38
N ASP A 33 6.88 1.99 11.87
CA ASP A 33 5.55 2.55 12.00
C ASP A 33 4.59 1.51 11.41
N ALA A 34 4.08 0.63 12.26
CA ALA A 34 3.11 -0.38 11.83
C ALA A 34 1.85 0.36 11.43
N TYR A 35 1.37 0.10 10.23
CA TYR A 35 0.10 0.64 9.78
C TYR A 35 -1.06 0.14 10.67
N LYS A 36 -2.10 0.94 10.82
CA LYS A 36 -3.36 0.52 11.44
C LYS A 36 -4.09 -0.43 10.52
N ASP A 37 -4.66 -1.48 11.08
CA ASP A 37 -5.49 -2.43 10.35
C ASP A 37 -6.73 -1.75 9.78
N GLY A 38 -7.09 -2.09 8.55
CA GLY A 38 -8.22 -1.52 7.84
C GLY A 38 -8.08 -1.61 6.33
N THR A 39 -9.09 -1.11 5.62
CA THR A 39 -9.04 -0.93 4.17
C THR A 39 -9.04 0.56 3.85
N TYR A 40 -8.10 0.99 3.05
CA TYR A 40 -7.84 2.39 2.73
C TYR A 40 -7.94 2.60 1.23
N HIS A 41 -8.68 3.63 0.85
CA HIS A 41 -8.80 4.06 -0.54
C HIS A 41 -7.91 5.26 -0.81
N GLY A 42 -7.27 5.28 -1.98
CA GLY A 42 -6.46 6.42 -2.41
C GLY A 42 -6.55 6.67 -3.91
N GLU A 43 -6.37 7.94 -4.26
CA GLU A 43 -6.41 8.40 -5.64
C GLU A 43 -5.15 9.24 -5.96
N SER A 44 -4.67 9.14 -7.20
CA SER A 44 -3.63 10.04 -7.71
C SER A 44 -4.24 11.37 -8.14
N GLN A 45 -3.39 12.37 -8.34
CA GLN A 45 -3.75 13.52 -9.16
C GLN A 45 -4.09 13.06 -10.59
N ALA A 46 -4.95 13.83 -11.26
CA ALA A 46 -5.23 13.59 -12.67
C ALA A 46 -3.98 13.86 -13.52
N ASP A 47 -3.71 13.01 -14.49
CA ASP A 47 -2.67 13.24 -15.48
C ASP A 47 -3.08 14.36 -16.47
N GLU A 48 -2.18 14.73 -17.37
CA GLU A 48 -2.42 15.80 -18.36
C GLU A 48 -3.57 15.49 -19.35
N TRP A 49 -4.05 14.23 -19.39
CA TRP A 49 -5.23 13.83 -20.17
C TRP A 49 -6.47 13.60 -19.29
N GLY A 50 -6.41 13.96 -18.00
CA GLY A 50 -7.50 13.83 -17.05
C GLY A 50 -7.67 12.42 -16.48
N GLY A 51 -6.82 11.48 -16.83
CA GLY A 51 -6.81 10.13 -16.28
C GLY A 51 -6.20 10.10 -14.88
N LYS A 52 -6.55 9.10 -14.09
CA LYS A 52 -6.00 8.91 -12.74
C LYS A 52 -5.88 7.44 -12.37
N VAL A 53 -5.10 7.17 -11.35
CA VAL A 53 -4.98 5.85 -10.73
C VAL A 53 -5.71 5.86 -9.39
N THR A 54 -6.48 4.82 -9.12
CA THR A 54 -7.05 4.56 -7.80
C THR A 54 -6.52 3.23 -7.25
N THR A 55 -6.45 3.12 -5.93
CA THR A 55 -6.04 1.91 -5.22
C THR A 55 -6.88 1.71 -3.97
N ASP A 56 -7.21 0.45 -3.67
CA ASP A 56 -7.70 0.03 -2.37
C ASP A 56 -6.65 -0.88 -1.74
N ILE A 57 -6.25 -0.58 -0.51
CA ILE A 57 -5.20 -1.27 0.22
C ILE A 57 -5.79 -1.82 1.51
N THR A 58 -5.67 -3.14 1.73
CA THR A 58 -6.07 -3.78 2.98
C THR A 58 -4.83 -4.07 3.82
N ILE A 59 -4.87 -3.61 5.07
CA ILE A 59 -3.83 -3.80 6.08
C ILE A 59 -4.35 -4.74 7.16
N LYS A 60 -3.55 -5.73 7.51
CA LYS A 60 -3.80 -6.66 8.59
C LYS A 60 -2.52 -6.96 9.35
N ASP A 61 -2.61 -6.95 10.68
CA ASP A 61 -1.46 -7.12 11.58
C ASP A 61 -0.31 -6.14 11.27
N GLY A 62 -0.69 -4.89 10.90
CA GLY A 62 0.25 -3.83 10.53
C GLY A 62 0.96 -4.00 9.19
N LYS A 63 0.50 -4.92 8.33
CA LYS A 63 1.11 -5.23 7.03
C LYS A 63 0.10 -5.11 5.89
N ILE A 64 0.55 -4.68 4.73
CA ILE A 64 -0.26 -4.69 3.51
C ILE A 64 -0.45 -6.15 3.07
N VAL A 65 -1.70 -6.61 3.03
CA VAL A 65 -2.07 -7.98 2.64
C VAL A 65 -2.81 -8.04 1.30
N GLU A 66 -3.46 -6.94 0.91
CA GLU A 66 -4.12 -6.79 -0.37
C GLU A 66 -3.90 -5.39 -0.92
N ALA A 67 -3.78 -5.29 -2.22
CA ALA A 67 -3.78 -4.03 -2.96
C ALA A 67 -4.35 -4.26 -4.35
N ASN A 68 -4.99 -3.24 -4.91
CA ASN A 68 -5.39 -3.22 -6.31
C ASN A 68 -4.83 -1.98 -7.01
N LEU A 69 -5.02 -1.90 -8.31
CA LEU A 69 -4.75 -0.73 -9.12
C LEU A 69 -5.80 -0.65 -10.22
N LYS A 70 -6.51 0.46 -10.28
CA LYS A 70 -7.36 0.81 -11.41
C LYS A 70 -6.78 2.04 -12.11
N ASN A 71 -6.46 1.89 -13.38
CA ASN A 71 -5.92 2.98 -14.19
C ASN A 71 -7.05 3.53 -15.05
N LEU A 72 -7.56 4.70 -14.67
CA LEU A 72 -8.77 5.27 -15.22
C LEU A 72 -8.47 6.35 -16.29
N LEU A 73 -9.34 6.43 -17.26
CA LEU A 73 -9.41 7.54 -18.22
C LEU A 73 -10.16 8.73 -17.60
N ALA A 74 -10.15 9.86 -18.28
CA ALA A 74 -10.85 11.08 -17.86
C ALA A 74 -12.37 10.89 -17.69
N ASP A 75 -12.97 9.96 -18.42
CA ASP A 75 -14.39 9.63 -18.31
C ASP A 75 -14.70 8.59 -17.21
N GLY A 76 -13.69 8.18 -16.45
CA GLY A 76 -13.80 7.20 -15.38
C GLY A 76 -13.78 5.73 -15.83
N SER A 77 -13.72 5.47 -17.12
CA SER A 77 -13.54 4.09 -17.61
C SER A 77 -12.12 3.59 -17.36
N GLU A 78 -11.95 2.29 -17.17
CA GLU A 78 -10.64 1.68 -16.96
C GLU A 78 -9.90 1.53 -18.31
N LYS A 79 -8.59 1.75 -18.30
CA LYS A 79 -7.72 1.48 -19.45
C LYS A 79 -7.66 -0.02 -19.69
N ASP A 80 -8.39 -0.50 -20.70
CA ASP A 80 -8.56 -1.89 -21.08
C ASP A 80 -7.81 -2.25 -22.39
N GLU A 81 -8.20 -3.33 -23.03
CA GLU A 81 -7.67 -3.79 -24.33
C GLU A 81 -7.99 -2.83 -25.50
N ASN A 82 -8.83 -1.83 -25.31
CA ASN A 82 -9.13 -0.81 -26.29
C ASN A 82 -8.28 0.46 -26.12
N TYR A 83 -7.61 0.59 -24.96
CA TYR A 83 -6.76 1.74 -24.70
C TYR A 83 -5.62 1.84 -25.71
N GLY A 84 -5.49 3.00 -26.34
CA GLY A 84 -4.52 3.27 -27.41
C GLY A 84 -5.02 2.95 -28.83
N LYS A 85 -6.24 2.43 -28.98
CA LYS A 85 -6.89 2.34 -30.29
C LYS A 85 -7.40 3.71 -30.72
N ALA A 86 -7.34 3.98 -32.03
CA ALA A 86 -7.97 5.17 -32.59
C ALA A 86 -9.49 5.08 -32.45
N LYS A 87 -10.14 6.18 -32.07
CA LYS A 87 -11.61 6.26 -32.05
C LYS A 87 -12.18 6.30 -33.47
N GLU A 88 -11.44 6.90 -34.39
CA GLU A 88 -11.77 6.98 -35.82
C GLU A 88 -10.51 6.73 -36.64
N GLY A 89 -10.70 6.12 -37.83
CA GLY A 89 -9.59 5.82 -38.73
C GLY A 89 -8.74 4.62 -38.33
N ALA A 90 -7.52 4.54 -38.88
CA ALA A 90 -6.61 3.43 -38.65
C ALA A 90 -5.84 3.60 -37.35
N THR A 91 -5.85 2.58 -36.50
CA THR A 91 -5.03 2.54 -35.28
C THR A 91 -3.56 2.45 -35.63
N ASN A 92 -2.74 3.33 -35.04
CA ASN A 92 -1.30 3.19 -35.08
C ASN A 92 -0.86 1.99 -34.24
N GLN A 93 -0.48 0.91 -34.90
CA GLN A 93 -0.15 -0.37 -34.25
C GLN A 93 1.04 -0.26 -33.29
N GLY A 94 2.02 0.60 -33.60
CA GLY A 94 3.17 0.83 -32.72
C GLY A 94 2.78 1.49 -31.39
N LEU A 95 2.01 2.57 -31.44
CA LEU A 95 1.52 3.25 -30.24
C LEU A 95 0.54 2.39 -29.45
N TYR A 96 -0.34 1.67 -30.14
CA TYR A 96 -1.26 0.74 -29.48
C TYR A 96 -0.52 -0.34 -28.70
N LYS A 97 0.52 -0.95 -29.31
CA LYS A 97 1.35 -1.96 -28.63
C LYS A 97 2.01 -1.38 -27.38
N ILE A 98 2.57 -0.18 -27.44
CA ILE A 98 3.18 0.50 -26.30
C ILE A 98 2.14 0.75 -25.19
N ALA A 99 0.94 1.23 -25.55
CA ALA A 99 -0.15 1.48 -24.62
C ALA A 99 -0.59 0.19 -23.90
N GLN A 100 -0.75 -0.91 -24.64
CA GLN A 100 -1.14 -2.19 -24.08
C GLN A 100 -0.04 -2.81 -23.19
N GLU A 101 1.21 -2.63 -23.56
CA GLU A 101 2.33 -3.07 -22.72
C GLU A 101 2.37 -2.29 -21.40
N ALA A 102 2.11 -0.98 -21.43
CA ALA A 102 2.00 -0.16 -20.22
C ALA A 102 0.84 -0.63 -19.31
N VAL A 103 -0.35 -0.91 -19.86
CA VAL A 103 -1.49 -1.45 -19.11
C VAL A 103 -1.16 -2.80 -18.48
N LYS A 104 -0.54 -3.70 -19.25
CA LYS A 104 -0.14 -5.02 -18.76
C LYS A 104 0.87 -4.92 -17.61
N ASN A 105 1.93 -4.16 -17.80
CA ASN A 105 3.02 -4.06 -16.84
C ASN A 105 2.58 -3.36 -15.55
N SER A 106 1.66 -2.40 -15.63
CA SER A 106 1.12 -1.71 -14.45
C SER A 106 0.35 -2.63 -13.49
N LYS A 107 -0.21 -3.74 -13.97
CA LYS A 107 -0.93 -4.73 -13.14
C LYS A 107 -0.02 -5.47 -12.15
N GLU A 108 1.29 -5.39 -12.31
CA GLU A 108 2.24 -6.01 -11.38
C GLU A 108 2.50 -5.14 -10.12
N TYR A 109 2.23 -3.83 -10.17
CA TYR A 109 2.53 -2.93 -9.05
C TYR A 109 1.84 -3.28 -7.73
N PRO A 110 0.55 -3.67 -7.69
CA PRO A 110 -0.09 -4.08 -6.43
C PRO A 110 0.59 -5.28 -5.79
N LYS A 111 1.02 -6.25 -6.58
CA LYS A 111 1.74 -7.43 -6.10
C LYS A 111 3.10 -7.05 -5.53
N LEU A 112 3.85 -6.20 -6.23
CA LEU A 112 5.13 -5.69 -5.75
C LEU A 112 4.97 -4.90 -4.45
N LEU A 113 3.91 -4.09 -4.32
CA LEU A 113 3.61 -3.35 -3.10
C LEU A 113 3.36 -4.30 -1.91
N ILE A 114 2.59 -5.37 -2.10
CA ILE A 114 2.34 -6.38 -1.06
C ILE A 114 3.65 -7.07 -0.68
N GLU A 115 4.47 -7.46 -1.67
CA GLU A 115 5.74 -8.15 -1.45
C GLU A 115 6.76 -7.28 -0.70
N LYS A 116 6.87 -6.01 -1.07
CA LYS A 116 7.81 -5.05 -0.46
C LYS A 116 7.30 -4.44 0.84
N GLY A 117 5.99 -4.33 1.01
CA GLY A 117 5.35 -3.74 2.18
C GLY A 117 5.42 -2.21 2.26
N LYS A 118 6.18 -1.56 1.38
CA LYS A 118 6.33 -0.10 1.29
C LYS A 118 6.46 0.33 -0.17
N ILE A 119 5.84 1.46 -0.52
CA ILE A 119 5.88 1.96 -1.90
C ILE A 119 7.28 2.45 -2.30
N GLU A 120 8.06 2.93 -1.33
CA GLU A 120 9.42 3.41 -1.54
C GLU A 120 10.38 2.30 -1.99
N ASP A 121 10.07 1.05 -1.69
CA ASP A 121 10.86 -0.14 -2.05
C ASP A 121 10.40 -0.76 -3.38
N VAL A 122 9.35 -0.23 -4.01
CA VAL A 122 8.87 -0.67 -5.32
C VAL A 122 9.58 0.10 -6.43
N GLU A 123 10.11 -0.61 -7.39
CA GLU A 123 10.78 0.00 -8.55
C GLU A 123 9.84 0.12 -9.76
N ALA A 124 10.06 1.17 -10.56
CA ALA A 124 9.31 1.38 -11.78
C ALA A 124 9.61 0.31 -12.84
N ILE A 125 8.57 -0.29 -13.40
CA ILE A 125 8.67 -1.26 -14.49
C ILE A 125 8.79 -0.51 -15.82
N SER A 126 9.73 -0.91 -16.65
CA SER A 126 9.90 -0.36 -17.99
C SER A 126 8.59 -0.42 -18.80
N GLY A 127 8.25 0.67 -19.46
CA GLY A 127 7.00 0.81 -20.21
C GLY A 127 5.78 1.21 -19.37
N ALA A 128 5.86 1.17 -18.02
CA ALA A 128 4.75 1.57 -17.12
C ALA A 128 5.12 2.68 -16.13
N THR A 129 6.18 3.43 -16.40
CA THR A 129 6.74 4.46 -15.50
C THR A 129 5.75 5.57 -15.16
N VAL A 130 4.94 6.00 -16.13
CA VAL A 130 3.91 7.03 -15.91
C VAL A 130 2.86 6.52 -14.92
N THR A 131 2.37 5.30 -15.11
CA THR A 131 1.41 4.68 -14.19
C THR A 131 2.04 4.45 -12.81
N PHE A 132 3.34 4.16 -12.72
CA PHE A 132 4.05 4.02 -11.44
C PHE A 132 3.99 5.29 -10.61
N LYS A 133 4.23 6.45 -11.23
CA LYS A 133 4.13 7.75 -10.55
C LYS A 133 2.74 7.95 -9.96
N SER A 134 1.69 7.77 -10.76
CA SER A 134 0.30 7.90 -10.30
C SER A 134 -0.07 6.86 -9.25
N PHE A 135 0.42 5.62 -9.39
CA PHE A 135 0.22 4.58 -8.36
C PHE A 135 0.88 4.95 -7.03
N THR A 136 2.10 5.50 -7.07
CA THR A 136 2.78 5.98 -5.87
C THR A 136 1.99 7.09 -5.17
N GLU A 137 1.43 8.02 -5.94
CA GLU A 137 0.56 9.07 -5.39
C GLU A 137 -0.70 8.49 -4.74
N ALA A 138 -1.38 7.54 -5.41
CA ALA A 138 -2.57 6.89 -4.89
C ALA A 138 -2.28 6.07 -3.62
N VAL A 139 -1.17 5.33 -3.57
CA VAL A 139 -0.75 4.58 -2.38
C VAL A 139 -0.48 5.52 -1.21
N ASN A 140 0.24 6.62 -1.43
CA ASN A 140 0.52 7.60 -0.39
C ASN A 140 -0.77 8.27 0.10
N ASP A 141 -1.73 8.55 -0.78
CA ASP A 141 -3.04 9.08 -0.42
C ASP A 141 -3.83 8.07 0.44
N ALA A 142 -3.85 6.79 0.06
CA ALA A 142 -4.49 5.74 0.84
C ALA A 142 -3.88 5.58 2.24
N LEU A 143 -2.55 5.57 2.33
CA LEU A 143 -1.83 5.27 3.56
C LEU A 143 -1.64 6.46 4.50
N LYS A 144 -2.03 7.68 4.11
CA LYS A 144 -1.93 8.87 4.99
C LYS A 144 -2.70 8.73 6.29
N ASP A 145 -3.85 8.03 6.26
CA ASP A 145 -4.73 7.82 7.41
C ASP A 145 -4.47 6.47 8.12
N ALA A 146 -3.54 5.65 7.58
CA ALA A 146 -3.18 4.35 8.13
C ALA A 146 -2.02 4.40 9.14
N LYS A 147 -1.46 5.57 9.41
CA LYS A 147 -0.34 5.79 10.34
C LYS A 147 -0.79 6.25 11.70
#